data_ef45a552ae75670d00ea176929257f6a
#
_entry.id   ef45a552ae75670d00ea176929257f6a
#
_cell.length_a   1.000
_cell.length_b   1.000
_cell.length_c   1.000
_cell.angle_alpha   90.00
_cell.angle_beta   90.00
_cell.angle_gamma   90.00
#
_symmetry.space_group_name_H-M   'P 1'
#
loop_
_entity.id
_entity.type
_entity.pdbx_description
1 polymer ?
#
loop_
_entity_poly.entity_id
_entity_poly.type
_entity_poly.pdbx_seq_one_letter_code
_entity_poly.pdbx_strand_id
1 'polypeptide(L)'
;MANTQAVPKTFRLDLLNGLHAFGTSVVRGTTAADAFKAALYLATATINADSTAYTATGEVSGSGYTAGGIAVTNATAPANTGGTGVVAFWTPSASLAFGTVTLSTSFDCVMLYNNTAAGKNAVSVNTFGATTVTAATFTLTMPTNDLTNGLIRIA
;
A
#
# COMPACT_ATOMS: atom_id res chain seq x y z
N MET A 1 -21.06 -2.37 2.62
CA MET A 1 -20.04 -3.22 3.32
C MET A 1 -18.89 -2.30 3.69
N ALA A 2 -18.23 -2.55 4.80
CA ALA A 2 -17.09 -1.74 5.25
C ALA A 2 -15.78 -2.23 4.62
N ASN A 3 -14.77 -1.35 4.59
CA ASN A 3 -13.40 -1.73 4.25
C ASN A 3 -12.87 -2.74 5.26
N THR A 4 -12.06 -3.68 4.79
CA THR A 4 -11.44 -4.70 5.65
C THR A 4 -9.96 -4.80 5.32
N GLN A 5 -9.14 -4.70 6.35
CA GLN A 5 -7.69 -4.88 6.19
C GLN A 5 -7.39 -6.27 5.64
N ALA A 6 -6.63 -6.33 4.56
CA ALA A 6 -6.30 -7.61 3.93
C ALA A 6 -5.06 -7.51 3.03
N VAL A 7 -4.41 -8.65 2.84
CA VAL A 7 -3.56 -8.89 1.66
C VAL A 7 -4.49 -9.45 0.57
N PRO A 8 -4.57 -8.80 -0.61
CA PRO A 8 -5.41 -9.27 -1.71
C PRO A 8 -5.11 -10.71 -2.08
N LYS A 9 -6.16 -11.48 -2.42
CA LYS A 9 -6.01 -12.92 -2.73
C LYS A 9 -5.06 -13.21 -3.90
N THR A 10 -4.95 -12.27 -4.84
CA THR A 10 -4.06 -12.40 -5.99
C THR A 10 -2.61 -12.06 -5.67
N PHE A 11 -2.34 -11.34 -4.59
CA PHE A 11 -0.98 -10.88 -4.26
C PHE A 11 0.04 -12.02 -4.18
N ARG A 12 -0.33 -13.15 -3.56
CA ARG A 12 0.55 -14.32 -3.47
C ARG A 12 0.84 -14.94 -4.83
N LEU A 13 -0.17 -15.00 -5.71
CA LEU A 13 -0.01 -15.46 -7.09
C LEU A 13 0.90 -14.50 -7.87
N ASP A 14 0.69 -13.22 -7.71
CA ASP A 14 1.45 -12.16 -8.36
C ASP A 14 2.94 -12.20 -7.94
N LEU A 15 3.22 -12.52 -6.66
CA LEU A 15 4.59 -12.76 -6.19
C LEU A 15 5.23 -13.98 -6.85
N LEU A 16 4.49 -15.10 -6.95
CA LEU A 16 4.99 -16.31 -7.61
C LEU A 16 5.26 -16.09 -9.10
N ASN A 17 4.45 -15.27 -9.75
CA ASN A 17 4.65 -14.85 -11.13
C ASN A 17 5.74 -13.78 -11.29
N GLY A 18 6.30 -13.30 -10.17
CA GLY A 18 7.31 -12.25 -10.17
C GLY A 18 6.78 -10.89 -10.63
N LEU A 19 5.50 -10.59 -10.41
CA LEU A 19 4.88 -9.34 -10.82
C LEU A 19 5.26 -8.15 -9.94
N HIS A 20 5.60 -8.38 -8.68
CA HIS A 20 6.00 -7.33 -7.74
C HIS A 20 7.51 -7.40 -7.45
N ALA A 21 8.22 -6.30 -7.67
CA ALA A 21 9.62 -6.13 -7.32
C ALA A 21 9.77 -5.02 -6.28
N PHE A 22 9.95 -5.42 -5.02
CA PHE A 22 10.11 -4.51 -3.89
C PHE A 22 11.58 -4.12 -3.70
N GLY A 23 11.81 -2.93 -3.11
CA GLY A 23 13.14 -2.43 -2.81
C GLY A 23 13.72 -1.60 -3.95
N THR A 24 15.04 -1.46 -3.96
CA THR A 24 15.79 -0.62 -4.91
C THR A 24 16.48 -1.42 -6.00
N SER A 25 16.56 -2.74 -5.86
CA SER A 25 17.20 -3.64 -6.82
C SER A 25 16.32 -4.85 -7.10
N VAL A 26 16.41 -5.37 -8.30
CA VAL A 26 15.67 -6.55 -8.77
C VAL A 26 16.67 -7.67 -9.03
N VAL A 27 16.45 -8.82 -8.39
CA VAL A 27 17.35 -9.97 -8.51
C VAL A 27 17.23 -10.66 -9.88
N ARG A 28 16.11 -10.50 -10.56
CA ARG A 28 15.82 -11.13 -11.87
C ARG A 28 16.17 -10.21 -13.04
N GLY A 29 17.43 -10.12 -13.39
CA GLY A 29 17.89 -9.41 -14.59
C GLY A 29 18.08 -7.91 -14.41
N THR A 30 17.99 -7.14 -15.49
CA THR A 30 18.30 -5.70 -15.56
C THR A 30 17.08 -4.80 -15.38
N THR A 31 15.96 -5.34 -14.93
CA THR A 31 14.70 -4.58 -14.74
C THR A 31 14.80 -3.70 -13.50
N ALA A 32 14.39 -2.46 -13.58
CA ALA A 32 14.27 -1.58 -12.43
C ALA A 32 13.20 -2.11 -11.44
N ALA A 33 13.33 -1.75 -10.15
CA ALA A 33 12.29 -2.04 -9.17
C ALA A 33 10.97 -1.37 -9.56
N ASP A 34 9.86 -1.97 -9.15
CA ASP A 34 8.53 -1.42 -9.43
C ASP A 34 8.27 -0.13 -8.64
N ALA A 35 7.49 0.75 -9.22
CA ALA A 35 6.94 1.90 -8.55
C ALA A 35 5.59 1.53 -7.91
N PHE A 36 5.46 1.77 -6.61
CA PHE A 36 4.21 1.56 -5.88
C PHE A 36 3.53 2.89 -5.56
N LYS A 37 2.21 2.86 -5.45
CA LYS A 37 1.39 3.99 -5.02
C LYS A 37 0.46 3.59 -3.89
N ALA A 38 0.00 4.60 -3.14
CA ALA A 38 -0.95 4.47 -2.04
C ALA A 38 -2.14 5.39 -2.29
N ALA A 39 -3.34 4.83 -2.40
CA ALA A 39 -4.59 5.55 -2.60
C ALA A 39 -5.50 5.40 -1.38
N LEU A 40 -6.18 6.49 -0.99
CA LEU A 40 -7.12 6.53 0.15
C LEU A 40 -8.55 6.22 -0.31
N TYR A 41 -9.31 5.53 0.54
CA TYR A 41 -10.68 5.13 0.23
C TYR A 41 -11.67 5.55 1.31
N LEU A 42 -12.86 5.95 0.86
CA LEU A 42 -13.98 6.34 1.70
C LEU A 42 -14.40 5.20 2.63
N ALA A 43 -14.84 5.53 3.83
CA ALA A 43 -15.34 4.55 4.81
C ALA A 43 -16.61 3.79 4.31
N THR A 44 -17.26 4.31 3.27
CA THR A 44 -18.39 3.65 2.58
C THR A 44 -17.97 2.73 1.44
N ALA A 45 -16.69 2.73 1.07
CA ALA A 45 -16.16 1.85 0.03
C ALA A 45 -16.13 0.38 0.49
N THR A 46 -15.90 -0.52 -0.46
CA THR A 46 -15.72 -1.95 -0.18
C THR A 46 -14.35 -2.37 -0.73
N ILE A 47 -13.30 -2.11 0.05
CA ILE A 47 -11.93 -2.46 -0.27
C ILE A 47 -11.47 -3.54 0.71
N ASN A 48 -11.11 -4.71 0.18
CA ASN A 48 -10.84 -5.90 0.98
C ASN A 48 -9.94 -6.91 0.22
N ALA A 49 -9.90 -8.16 0.66
CA ALA A 49 -9.13 -9.24 0.04
C ALA A 49 -9.52 -9.55 -1.43
N ASP A 50 -10.75 -9.20 -1.83
CA ASP A 50 -11.24 -9.38 -3.20
C ASP A 50 -10.86 -8.22 -4.14
N SER A 51 -10.31 -7.12 -3.58
CA SER A 51 -9.83 -5.97 -4.33
C SER A 51 -8.47 -6.33 -4.95
N THR A 52 -8.45 -6.77 -6.19
CA THR A 52 -7.26 -7.31 -6.86
C THR A 52 -6.40 -6.26 -7.55
N ALA A 53 -6.95 -5.05 -7.76
CA ALA A 53 -6.28 -3.95 -8.45
C ALA A 53 -6.76 -2.60 -7.91
N TYR A 54 -6.00 -1.54 -8.21
CA TYR A 54 -6.46 -0.19 -7.98
C TYR A 54 -7.78 0.07 -8.71
N THR A 55 -8.68 0.75 -8.04
CA THR A 55 -9.95 1.23 -8.59
C THR A 55 -10.20 2.66 -8.14
N ALA A 56 -10.74 3.50 -9.02
CA ALA A 56 -11.19 4.84 -8.65
C ALA A 56 -12.55 4.83 -7.92
N THR A 57 -13.27 3.69 -7.94
CA THR A 57 -14.55 3.57 -7.23
C THR A 57 -14.34 3.57 -5.73
N GLY A 58 -14.93 4.54 -5.05
CA GLY A 58 -14.79 4.73 -3.60
C GLY A 58 -13.47 5.39 -3.16
N GLU A 59 -12.61 5.80 -4.10
CA GLU A 59 -11.44 6.61 -3.77
C GLU A 59 -11.88 7.98 -3.24
N VAL A 60 -11.12 8.55 -2.30
CA VAL A 60 -11.40 9.90 -1.81
C VAL A 60 -11.20 10.95 -2.89
N SER A 61 -11.90 12.05 -2.77
CA SER A 61 -11.70 13.26 -3.58
C SER A 61 -11.73 14.50 -2.70
N GLY A 62 -10.94 15.51 -3.05
CA GLY A 62 -10.89 16.76 -2.30
C GLY A 62 -9.69 17.62 -2.71
N SER A 63 -9.66 18.83 -2.17
CA SER A 63 -8.57 19.76 -2.47
C SER A 63 -7.24 19.20 -1.98
N GLY A 64 -6.20 19.30 -2.82
CA GLY A 64 -4.85 18.81 -2.54
C GLY A 64 -4.64 17.31 -2.71
N TYR A 65 -5.70 16.51 -2.89
CA TYR A 65 -5.59 15.09 -3.18
C TYR A 65 -5.56 14.83 -4.69
N THR A 66 -4.61 14.02 -5.13
CA THR A 66 -4.51 13.58 -6.53
C THR A 66 -5.06 12.17 -6.68
N ALA A 67 -5.99 11.94 -7.58
CA ALA A 67 -6.53 10.60 -7.87
C ALA A 67 -5.41 9.62 -8.24
N GLY A 68 -5.52 8.40 -7.75
CA GLY A 68 -4.46 7.41 -7.78
C GLY A 68 -3.47 7.52 -6.60
N GLY A 69 -3.66 8.50 -5.73
CA GLY A 69 -2.87 8.66 -4.52
C GLY A 69 -1.43 9.11 -4.76
N ILE A 70 -0.58 8.84 -3.77
CA ILE A 70 0.83 9.27 -3.74
C ILE A 70 1.79 8.13 -4.03
N ALA A 71 3.01 8.48 -4.44
CA ALA A 71 4.10 7.52 -4.59
C ALA A 71 4.52 6.96 -3.21
N VAL A 72 4.79 5.66 -3.17
CA VAL A 72 5.37 4.98 -2.01
C VAL A 72 6.89 5.00 -2.14
N THR A 73 7.60 5.36 -1.08
CA THR A 73 9.07 5.33 -1.08
C THR A 73 9.56 3.89 -0.93
N ASN A 74 9.84 3.26 -2.07
CA ASN A 74 10.25 1.86 -2.19
C ASN A 74 11.78 1.72 -2.14
N ALA A 75 12.43 2.30 -1.12
CA ALA A 75 13.89 2.24 -0.97
C ALA A 75 14.37 1.12 -0.04
N THR A 76 13.47 0.53 0.75
CA THR A 76 13.80 -0.58 1.64
C THR A 76 13.81 -1.90 0.85
N ALA A 77 14.89 -2.68 0.97
CA ALA A 77 14.91 -4.02 0.41
C ALA A 77 14.06 -4.97 1.26
N PRO A 78 13.35 -5.94 0.66
CA PRO A 78 12.77 -7.05 1.41
C PRO A 78 13.85 -7.81 2.18
N ALA A 79 13.54 -8.26 3.38
CA ALA A 79 14.48 -8.95 4.25
C ALA A 79 13.84 -10.16 4.93
N ASN A 80 14.69 -11.05 5.46
CA ASN A 80 14.28 -12.22 6.25
C ASN A 80 15.20 -12.42 7.46
N THR A 81 15.92 -11.37 7.88
CA THR A 81 16.91 -11.42 8.95
C THR A 81 16.33 -10.98 10.29
N GLY A 82 16.92 -11.42 11.40
CA GLY A 82 16.64 -10.94 12.76
C GLY A 82 15.80 -11.87 13.64
N GLY A 83 15.65 -13.15 13.30
CA GLY A 83 14.93 -14.13 14.13
C GLY A 83 15.10 -15.57 13.65
N THR A 84 14.52 -16.50 14.38
CA THR A 84 14.50 -17.95 14.06
C THR A 84 13.32 -18.34 13.14
N GLY A 85 12.67 -17.41 12.51
CA GLY A 85 11.49 -17.64 11.67
C GLY A 85 11.80 -17.65 10.17
N VAL A 86 10.87 -18.20 9.40
CA VAL A 86 10.89 -18.25 7.93
C VAL A 86 10.11 -17.09 7.29
N VAL A 87 9.98 -15.97 7.99
CA VAL A 87 9.19 -14.82 7.55
C VAL A 87 10.02 -13.89 6.66
N ALA A 88 9.59 -13.69 5.43
CA ALA A 88 10.04 -12.57 4.62
C ALA A 88 9.16 -11.34 4.90
N PHE A 89 9.75 -10.17 5.00
CA PHE A 89 9.04 -8.94 5.33
C PHE A 89 9.51 -7.74 4.51
N TRP A 90 8.62 -6.77 4.37
CA TRP A 90 8.91 -5.50 3.72
C TRP A 90 8.01 -4.39 4.26
N THR A 91 8.57 -3.17 4.39
CA THR A 91 7.86 -1.93 4.72
C THR A 91 8.43 -0.80 3.88
N PRO A 92 7.61 0.16 3.38
CA PRO A 92 8.10 1.38 2.76
C PRO A 92 9.12 2.10 3.65
N SER A 93 10.15 2.69 3.06
CA SER A 93 11.21 3.37 3.82
C SER A 93 10.79 4.72 4.41
N ALA A 94 9.60 5.24 4.06
CA ALA A 94 9.05 6.47 4.60
C ALA A 94 7.55 6.35 4.84
N SER A 95 7.05 7.13 5.78
CA SER A 95 5.61 7.30 6.03
C SER A 95 4.90 7.92 4.82
N LEU A 96 3.62 7.62 4.65
CA LEU A 96 2.80 8.11 3.55
C LEU A 96 2.22 9.49 3.92
N ALA A 97 2.85 10.56 3.44
CA ALA A 97 2.40 11.93 3.65
C ALA A 97 1.63 12.44 2.42
N PHE A 98 0.32 12.62 2.57
CA PHE A 98 -0.58 13.07 1.49
C PHE A 98 -0.56 14.60 1.27
N GLY A 99 0.35 15.32 1.94
CA GLY A 99 0.43 16.78 1.83
C GLY A 99 -0.75 17.47 2.51
N THR A 100 -0.91 18.77 2.23
CA THR A 100 -2.04 19.54 2.75
C THR A 100 -3.28 19.24 1.91
N VAL A 101 -4.24 18.54 2.52
CA VAL A 101 -5.48 18.11 1.87
C VAL A 101 -6.70 18.58 2.64
N THR A 102 -7.82 18.71 1.91
CA THR A 102 -9.15 18.83 2.50
C THR A 102 -10.02 17.69 1.99
N LEU A 103 -10.27 16.72 2.87
CA LEU A 103 -11.06 15.53 2.63
C LEU A 103 -12.23 15.51 3.61
N SER A 104 -13.36 16.10 3.18
CA SER A 104 -14.53 16.32 4.04
C SER A 104 -15.40 15.08 4.22
N THR A 105 -15.29 14.10 3.32
CA THR A 105 -15.99 12.81 3.45
C THR A 105 -15.10 11.83 4.21
N SER A 106 -15.69 11.13 5.18
CA SER A 106 -14.97 10.18 6.03
C SER A 106 -14.31 9.07 5.23
N PHE A 107 -13.06 8.77 5.55
CA PHE A 107 -12.25 7.71 4.95
C PHE A 107 -11.50 6.93 6.05
N ASP A 108 -11.21 5.66 5.81
CA ASP A 108 -10.65 4.74 6.81
C ASP A 108 -9.68 3.71 6.24
N CYS A 109 -9.32 3.84 4.96
CA CYS A 109 -8.56 2.79 4.28
C CYS A 109 -7.54 3.36 3.31
N VAL A 110 -6.38 2.68 3.22
CA VAL A 110 -5.37 2.90 2.20
C VAL A 110 -5.07 1.58 1.47
N MET A 111 -5.05 1.62 0.15
CA MET A 111 -4.57 0.52 -0.69
C MET A 111 -3.20 0.88 -1.24
N LEU A 112 -2.22 -0.01 -1.04
CA LEU A 112 -0.97 0.00 -1.79
C LEU A 112 -1.15 -0.84 -3.05
N TYR A 113 -0.66 -0.34 -4.18
CA TYR A 113 -0.73 -1.06 -5.44
C TYR A 113 0.52 -0.84 -6.30
N ASN A 114 0.81 -1.81 -7.17
CA ASN A 114 1.92 -1.74 -8.11
C ASN A 114 1.54 -0.87 -9.31
N ASN A 115 2.10 0.32 -9.39
CA ASN A 115 1.82 1.26 -10.48
C ASN A 115 2.60 0.97 -11.77
N THR A 116 3.66 0.15 -11.71
CA THR A 116 4.42 -0.32 -12.89
C THR A 116 3.67 -1.41 -13.62
N ALA A 117 3.00 -2.31 -12.90
CA ALA A 117 2.21 -3.37 -13.51
C ALA A 117 1.02 -2.78 -14.30
N ALA A 118 0.81 -3.26 -15.54
CA ALA A 118 -0.27 -2.79 -16.42
C ALA A 118 -1.66 -2.92 -15.76
N GLY A 119 -1.87 -3.96 -14.95
CA GLY A 119 -3.09 -4.21 -14.18
C GLY A 119 -3.21 -3.38 -12.89
N LYS A 120 -2.21 -2.59 -12.52
CA LYS A 120 -2.16 -1.86 -11.24
C LYS A 120 -2.52 -2.74 -10.05
N ASN A 121 -1.92 -3.93 -9.99
CA ASN A 121 -2.26 -4.99 -9.05
C ASN A 121 -2.12 -4.52 -7.60
N ALA A 122 -3.14 -4.82 -6.79
CA ALA A 122 -3.17 -4.48 -5.38
C ALA A 122 -2.14 -5.30 -4.59
N VAL A 123 -1.48 -4.66 -3.64
CA VAL A 123 -0.42 -5.24 -2.80
C VAL A 123 -0.92 -5.45 -1.38
N SER A 124 -1.46 -4.40 -0.77
CA SER A 124 -2.05 -4.49 0.56
C SER A 124 -3.20 -3.50 0.73
N VAL A 125 -4.11 -3.87 1.62
CA VAL A 125 -5.21 -3.03 2.08
C VAL A 125 -5.05 -2.86 3.60
N ASN A 126 -4.91 -1.62 4.05
CA ASN A 126 -4.70 -1.31 5.45
C ASN A 126 -5.79 -0.35 5.92
N THR A 127 -6.46 -0.69 7.01
CA THR A 127 -7.51 0.12 7.61
C THR A 127 -7.01 0.85 8.85
N PHE A 128 -7.62 1.99 9.12
CA PHE A 128 -7.37 2.83 10.29
C PHE A 128 -8.70 3.42 10.79
N GLY A 129 -8.68 4.17 11.88
CA GLY A 129 -9.89 4.83 12.38
C GLY A 129 -10.45 5.82 11.36
N ALA A 130 -11.76 5.77 11.11
CA ALA A 130 -12.44 6.66 10.19
C ALA A 130 -12.20 8.13 10.56
N THR A 131 -11.78 8.93 9.59
CA THR A 131 -11.38 10.32 9.81
C THR A 131 -11.77 11.23 8.64
N THR A 132 -11.71 12.53 8.87
CA THR A 132 -11.76 13.59 7.86
C THR A 132 -10.57 14.53 8.06
N VAL A 133 -10.18 15.28 7.04
CA VAL A 133 -9.05 16.22 7.12
C VAL A 133 -9.48 17.55 6.51
N THR A 134 -9.14 18.67 7.19
CA THR A 134 -9.43 20.01 6.69
C THR A 134 -8.14 20.83 6.69
N ALA A 135 -7.67 21.20 5.50
CA ALA A 135 -6.50 22.05 5.28
C ALA A 135 -5.26 21.64 6.11
N ALA A 136 -5.01 20.32 6.22
CA ALA A 136 -3.93 19.76 7.02
C ALA A 136 -3.21 18.63 6.28
N THR A 137 -1.98 18.34 6.69
CA THR A 137 -1.26 17.17 6.19
C THR A 137 -1.82 15.90 6.82
N PHE A 138 -2.22 14.94 5.98
CA PHE A 138 -2.56 13.60 6.44
C PHE A 138 -1.36 12.67 6.26
N THR A 139 -0.93 12.03 7.35
CA THR A 139 0.21 11.13 7.34
C THR A 139 -0.14 9.79 7.97
N LEU A 140 0.12 8.70 7.25
CA LEU A 140 0.09 7.35 7.76
C LEU A 140 1.51 6.90 8.09
N THR A 141 1.80 6.73 9.37
CA THR A 141 3.11 6.24 9.84
C THR A 141 3.28 4.79 9.46
N MET A 142 4.39 4.48 8.82
CA MET A 142 4.72 3.09 8.48
C MET A 142 5.24 2.35 9.71
N PRO A 143 4.89 1.05 9.85
CA PRO A 143 5.44 0.21 10.91
C PRO A 143 6.95 -0.02 10.70
N THR A 144 7.64 -0.45 11.75
CA THR A 144 9.05 -0.85 11.64
C THR A 144 9.21 -2.00 10.66
N ASN A 145 10.31 -1.97 9.89
CA ASN A 145 10.61 -3.01 8.91
C ASN A 145 11.34 -4.17 9.61
N ASP A 146 10.58 -5.02 10.29
CA ASP A 146 11.08 -6.18 11.03
C ASP A 146 10.15 -7.40 10.90
N LEU A 147 10.59 -8.54 11.44
CA LEU A 147 9.84 -9.81 11.41
C LEU A 147 8.45 -9.75 12.06
N THR A 148 8.26 -8.85 13.04
CA THR A 148 7.03 -8.75 13.83
C THR A 148 6.09 -7.72 13.26
N ASN A 149 6.61 -6.59 12.80
CA ASN A 149 5.82 -5.40 12.48
C ASN A 149 5.75 -5.09 10.98
N GLY A 150 6.62 -5.67 10.15
CA GLY A 150 6.67 -5.36 8.73
C GLY A 150 5.29 -5.28 8.07
N LEU A 151 5.07 -4.26 7.23
CA LEU A 151 3.78 -4.00 6.59
C LEU A 151 3.30 -5.19 5.75
N ILE A 152 4.21 -5.83 5.05
CA ILE A 152 3.97 -7.08 4.33
C ILE A 152 4.85 -8.15 4.97
N ARG A 153 4.22 -9.25 5.36
CA ARG A 153 4.88 -10.40 5.97
C ARG A 153 4.37 -11.68 5.32
N ILE A 154 5.31 -12.52 4.90
CA ILE A 154 5.03 -13.81 4.27
C ILE A 154 5.76 -14.87 5.09
N ALA A 155 4.98 -15.76 5.72
CA ALA A 155 5.43 -16.89 6.52
C ALA A 155 5.07 -18.20 5.83
#